data_7f38fbca1d33dce4a69cc86033217ff6
#
_entry.id   7f38fbca1d33dce4a69cc86033217ff6
#
_cell.length_a   1.000
_cell.length_b   1.000
_cell.length_c   1.000
_cell.angle_alpha   90.00
_cell.angle_beta   90.00
_cell.angle_gamma   90.00
#
_symmetry.space_group_name_H-M   'P 1'
#
loop_
_entity.id
_entity.type
_entity.pdbx_description
1 polymer ?
#
loop_
_entity_poly.entity_id
_entity_poly.type
_entity_poly.pdbx_seq_one_letter_code
_entity_poly.pdbx_strand_id
1 'polypeptide(L)'
;MALVAGIDTSTQSCKVLIKDADSGSDVRFGKAAHPDGTEVHPDHWWTAYQEAVAQAGGVDDVAGIAVGGQQHGMVCLDADGEVVRPALLWNDTRSAEAAEQLILELGDGDRTAGARAWAEATGSVPVASFTITKLRWLRDHEPDNAARVAAVCLPHDWLSWRIGGHGPKSQGGDGDLTALFTDRSDASGTGYWSPFDNDYRLDLLELALGKTVTLPRLVGPSEAAGSTVGGVLIGPGAGDNAAAALGLGLAASDVSISLGTSGVVSAISPAPMGDPTGLVAGFADATGAFLPLACTLNASRIIDAATRLLGLSYDQVADLALAAPAGADGLTLVPYFEGERTPNKPHATASIHGMTLRNSTPEHFARAFVEGLLCCQADGLDAMVALGFTPQRIFLIGGGAKSPATRQIAPCVFGREVIVPPDGEYVAAGAARQAAWVLSGADQPPTWPIEGSQTFSGSPSPQVRQQYSAVREMTYPNR
;
A
#
# COMPACT_ATOMS: atom_id res chain seq x y z
N MET A 1 23.70 -21.52 8.75
CA MET A 1 22.39 -20.92 8.96
C MET A 1 22.61 -19.41 9.04
N ALA A 2 22.41 -18.72 7.97
CA ALA A 2 22.52 -17.25 7.91
C ALA A 2 21.17 -16.64 8.35
N LEU A 3 21.21 -15.58 9.14
CA LEU A 3 20.02 -14.85 9.54
C LEU A 3 19.90 -13.58 8.69
N VAL A 4 18.66 -13.18 8.42
CA VAL A 4 18.34 -11.93 7.74
C VAL A 4 17.28 -11.18 8.53
N ALA A 5 17.34 -9.84 8.51
CA ALA A 5 16.37 -8.98 9.17
C ALA A 5 15.50 -8.27 8.13
N GLY A 6 14.20 -8.35 8.31
CA GLY A 6 13.23 -7.52 7.61
C GLY A 6 12.61 -6.49 8.56
N ILE A 7 12.65 -5.24 8.14
CA ILE A 7 12.07 -4.12 8.86
C ILE A 7 10.77 -3.71 8.19
N ASP A 8 9.72 -3.51 8.97
CA ASP A 8 8.48 -2.88 8.55
C ASP A 8 8.34 -1.53 9.27
N THR A 9 8.52 -0.42 8.58
CA THR A 9 8.28 0.94 9.10
C THR A 9 7.03 1.55 8.49
N SER A 10 5.90 0.84 8.67
CA SER A 10 4.58 1.31 8.24
C SER A 10 4.03 2.40 9.18
N THR A 11 2.79 2.85 8.95
CA THR A 11 2.24 4.04 9.62
C THR A 11 2.22 3.95 11.14
N GLN A 12 1.85 2.81 11.72
CA GLN A 12 1.55 2.68 13.15
C GLN A 12 2.71 2.19 14.02
N SER A 13 3.70 1.52 13.41
CA SER A 13 4.79 0.89 14.17
C SER A 13 5.98 0.53 13.29
N CYS A 14 7.15 0.44 13.91
CA CYS A 14 8.30 -0.28 13.37
C CYS A 14 8.28 -1.71 13.91
N LYS A 15 8.47 -2.69 13.02
CA LYS A 15 8.62 -4.10 13.34
C LYS A 15 9.92 -4.61 12.79
N VAL A 16 10.59 -5.46 13.53
CA VAL A 16 11.83 -6.14 13.17
C VAL A 16 11.58 -7.63 13.23
N LEU A 17 11.66 -8.29 12.08
CA LEU A 17 11.48 -9.74 11.96
C LEU A 17 12.78 -10.36 11.48
N ILE A 18 13.38 -11.21 12.32
CA ILE A 18 14.59 -11.95 11.97
C ILE A 18 14.20 -13.36 11.56
N LYS A 19 14.67 -13.75 10.37
CA LYS A 19 14.35 -15.04 9.75
C LYS A 19 15.62 -15.80 9.38
N ASP A 20 15.50 -17.11 9.32
CA ASP A 20 16.49 -17.95 8.67
C ASP A 20 16.46 -17.72 7.16
N ALA A 21 17.62 -17.41 6.57
CA ALA A 21 17.71 -17.02 5.18
C ALA A 21 17.36 -18.17 4.20
N ASP A 22 17.58 -19.43 4.60
CA ASP A 22 17.35 -20.58 3.76
C ASP A 22 15.89 -21.04 3.82
N SER A 23 15.35 -21.21 5.03
CA SER A 23 14.01 -21.78 5.25
C SER A 23 12.90 -20.73 5.31
N GLY A 24 13.23 -19.47 5.59
CA GLY A 24 12.25 -18.42 5.86
C GLY A 24 11.53 -18.56 7.20
N SER A 25 12.04 -19.41 8.12
CA SER A 25 11.45 -19.58 9.44
C SER A 25 11.69 -18.36 10.32
N ASP A 26 10.68 -17.96 11.11
CA ASP A 26 10.80 -16.87 12.08
C ASP A 26 11.70 -17.28 13.23
N VAL A 27 12.66 -16.42 13.57
CA VAL A 27 13.64 -16.67 14.65
C VAL A 27 13.40 -15.72 15.82
N ARG A 28 13.27 -14.41 15.54
CA ARG A 28 13.10 -13.36 16.56
C ARG A 28 12.21 -12.25 16.02
N PHE A 29 11.54 -11.56 16.92
CA PHE A 29 10.63 -10.46 16.56
C PHE A 29 10.70 -9.33 17.60
N GLY A 30 10.57 -8.11 17.15
CA GLY A 30 10.41 -6.91 17.98
C GLY A 30 9.49 -5.91 17.32
N LYS A 31 8.80 -5.08 18.13
CA LYS A 31 7.84 -4.09 17.65
C LYS A 31 7.83 -2.87 18.55
N ALA A 32 7.87 -1.67 17.97
CA ALA A 32 7.70 -0.40 18.68
C ALA A 32 6.69 0.49 17.94
N ALA A 33 5.90 1.26 18.69
CA ALA A 33 4.87 2.10 18.13
C ALA A 33 5.45 3.37 17.48
N HIS A 34 4.81 3.86 16.44
CA HIS A 34 5.00 5.21 15.93
C HIS A 34 3.97 6.16 16.54
N PRO A 35 4.23 7.49 16.59
CA PRO A 35 3.23 8.47 16.96
C PRO A 35 2.05 8.46 15.98
N ASP A 36 0.85 8.70 16.48
CA ASP A 36 -0.32 8.92 15.65
C ASP A 36 -0.22 10.28 14.92
N GLY A 37 -0.82 10.36 13.75
CA GLY A 37 -0.94 11.61 13.01
C GLY A 37 -0.75 11.46 11.51
N THR A 38 -0.74 12.60 10.82
CA THR A 38 -0.50 12.73 9.39
C THR A 38 0.82 13.41 9.07
N GLU A 39 1.52 13.85 10.12
CA GLU A 39 2.80 14.56 10.09
C GLU A 39 3.68 14.05 11.23
N VAL A 40 4.86 13.49 10.91
CA VAL A 40 5.75 12.82 11.88
C VAL A 40 7.19 13.22 11.60
N HIS A 41 7.95 13.55 12.66
CA HIS A 41 9.39 13.77 12.52
C HIS A 41 10.10 12.42 12.30
N PRO A 42 10.97 12.26 11.29
CA PRO A 42 11.65 10.99 10.99
C PRO A 42 12.42 10.36 12.14
N ASP A 43 12.92 11.14 13.09
CA ASP A 43 13.60 10.62 14.29
C ASP A 43 12.75 9.68 15.14
N HIS A 44 11.39 9.81 15.06
CA HIS A 44 10.51 8.85 15.71
C HIS A 44 10.61 7.45 15.09
N TRP A 45 10.83 7.36 13.77
CA TRP A 45 11.05 6.07 13.09
C TRP A 45 12.39 5.45 13.50
N TRP A 46 13.44 6.30 13.64
CA TRP A 46 14.74 5.85 14.12
C TRP A 46 14.66 5.30 15.56
N THR A 47 13.99 6.02 16.45
CA THR A 47 13.78 5.60 17.84
C THR A 47 13.00 4.28 17.88
N ALA A 48 11.89 4.19 17.15
CA ALA A 48 11.08 2.98 17.10
C ALA A 48 11.85 1.78 16.50
N TYR A 49 12.70 2.02 15.49
CA TYR A 49 13.60 1.00 14.95
C TYR A 49 14.56 0.48 16.03
N GLN A 50 15.24 1.37 16.75
CA GLN A 50 16.16 0.98 17.83
C GLN A 50 15.48 0.18 18.93
N GLU A 51 14.27 0.58 19.34
CA GLU A 51 13.46 -0.14 20.33
C GLU A 51 13.04 -1.53 19.80
N ALA A 52 12.58 -1.62 18.57
CA ALA A 52 12.18 -2.90 17.96
C ALA A 52 13.38 -3.84 17.78
N VAL A 53 14.55 -3.32 17.39
CA VAL A 53 15.82 -4.07 17.32
C VAL A 53 16.20 -4.60 18.70
N ALA A 54 16.14 -3.78 19.75
CA ALA A 54 16.44 -4.23 21.11
C ALA A 54 15.51 -5.36 21.58
N GLN A 55 14.21 -5.26 21.27
CA GLN A 55 13.23 -6.32 21.57
C GLN A 55 13.49 -7.61 20.78
N ALA A 56 13.97 -7.50 19.54
CA ALA A 56 14.37 -8.63 18.72
C ALA A 56 15.71 -9.25 19.14
N GLY A 57 16.40 -8.70 20.15
CA GLY A 57 17.69 -9.19 20.64
C GLY A 57 18.90 -8.75 19.80
N GLY A 58 18.76 -7.66 19.03
CA GLY A 58 19.82 -7.11 18.19
C GLY A 58 19.78 -7.61 16.74
N VAL A 59 20.61 -6.99 15.89
CA VAL A 59 20.80 -7.34 14.47
C VAL A 59 22.27 -7.52 14.08
N ASP A 60 23.17 -7.60 15.07
CA ASP A 60 24.62 -7.69 14.79
C ASP A 60 25.03 -9.08 14.23
N ASP A 61 24.18 -10.08 14.41
CA ASP A 61 24.38 -11.47 13.97
C ASP A 61 23.65 -11.81 12.66
N VAL A 62 22.99 -10.83 12.02
CA VAL A 62 22.36 -11.03 10.71
C VAL A 62 23.36 -10.76 9.58
N ALA A 63 23.20 -11.46 8.46
CA ALA A 63 24.05 -11.29 7.28
C ALA A 63 23.48 -10.22 6.31
N GLY A 64 22.19 -9.96 6.37
CA GLY A 64 21.52 -8.96 5.55
C GLY A 64 20.30 -8.35 6.22
N ILE A 65 19.97 -7.12 5.81
CA ILE A 65 18.85 -6.34 6.31
C ILE A 65 18.18 -5.59 5.16
N ALA A 66 16.86 -5.47 5.16
CA ALA A 66 16.14 -4.60 4.24
C ALA A 66 14.93 -3.96 4.94
N VAL A 67 14.46 -2.83 4.42
CA VAL A 67 13.38 -2.03 5.01
C VAL A 67 12.18 -2.00 4.06
N GLY A 68 11.02 -2.43 4.54
CA GLY A 68 9.72 -2.10 3.95
C GLY A 68 9.14 -0.88 4.66
N GLY A 69 8.66 0.11 3.93
CA GLY A 69 8.15 1.34 4.54
C GLY A 69 6.86 1.85 3.93
N GLN A 70 6.14 2.66 4.70
CA GLN A 70 4.96 3.35 4.19
C GLN A 70 5.32 4.23 2.98
N GLN A 71 4.53 4.13 1.92
CA GLN A 71 4.76 4.87 0.68
C GLN A 71 4.41 6.37 0.83
N HIS A 72 4.92 7.18 -0.09
CA HIS A 72 4.55 8.58 -0.30
C HIS A 72 4.97 9.59 0.79
N GLY A 73 5.50 9.15 1.92
CA GLY A 73 5.93 10.06 2.99
C GLY A 73 7.00 11.03 2.49
N MET A 74 6.74 12.35 2.60
CA MET A 74 7.66 13.38 2.11
C MET A 74 8.70 13.71 3.17
N VAL A 75 9.90 13.16 3.06
CA VAL A 75 11.07 13.55 3.89
C VAL A 75 11.94 14.53 3.11
N CYS A 76 12.05 15.76 3.59
CA CYS A 76 12.88 16.81 3.02
C CYS A 76 14.12 17.03 3.89
N LEU A 77 15.31 16.95 3.31
CA LEU A 77 16.60 17.16 3.98
C LEU A 77 17.28 18.41 3.44
N ASP A 78 17.98 19.15 4.30
CA ASP A 78 18.86 20.22 3.88
C ASP A 78 20.28 19.70 3.55
N ALA A 79 21.21 20.58 3.18
CA ALA A 79 22.56 20.22 2.74
C ALA A 79 23.42 19.54 3.83
N ASP A 80 23.04 19.63 5.09
CA ASP A 80 23.69 18.97 6.21
C ASP A 80 22.97 17.68 6.64
N GLY A 81 21.96 17.24 5.87
CA GLY A 81 21.15 16.07 6.16
C GLY A 81 20.12 16.29 7.27
N GLU A 82 19.92 17.55 7.70
CA GLU A 82 18.92 17.88 8.72
C GLU A 82 17.51 17.82 8.12
N VAL A 83 16.57 17.34 8.90
CA VAL A 83 15.14 17.32 8.51
C VAL A 83 14.63 18.75 8.45
N VAL A 84 14.23 19.20 7.26
CA VAL A 84 13.74 20.57 7.04
C VAL A 84 12.44 20.83 7.80
N ARG A 85 11.58 19.83 7.84
CA ARG A 85 10.30 19.83 8.57
C ARG A 85 9.83 18.40 8.81
N PRO A 86 8.89 18.14 9.77
CA PRO A 86 8.27 16.83 9.92
C PRO A 86 7.66 16.32 8.60
N ALA A 87 7.84 15.04 8.32
CA ALA A 87 7.38 14.41 7.09
C ALA A 87 5.85 14.40 7.01
N LEU A 88 5.28 14.81 5.87
CA LEU A 88 3.88 14.64 5.56
C LEU A 88 3.65 13.21 5.07
N LEU A 89 2.76 12.47 5.76
CA LEU A 89 2.51 11.07 5.47
C LEU A 89 1.48 10.89 4.34
N TRP A 90 1.28 9.65 3.91
CA TRP A 90 0.34 9.30 2.84
C TRP A 90 -1.12 9.67 3.14
N ASN A 91 -1.51 9.70 4.43
CA ASN A 91 -2.85 10.03 4.91
C ASN A 91 -3.06 11.54 5.16
N ASP A 92 -2.06 12.39 4.86
CA ASP A 92 -2.22 13.85 4.91
C ASP A 92 -2.90 14.35 3.64
N THR A 93 -3.97 15.13 3.81
CA THR A 93 -4.82 15.59 2.71
C THR A 93 -4.61 17.06 2.35
N ARG A 94 -3.71 17.79 3.04
CA ARG A 94 -3.49 19.25 2.83
C ARG A 94 -3.06 19.60 1.41
N SER A 95 -2.44 18.68 0.68
CA SER A 95 -1.98 18.85 -0.70
C SER A 95 -3.02 18.49 -1.78
N ALA A 96 -4.31 18.34 -1.40
CA ALA A 96 -5.35 17.98 -2.36
C ALA A 96 -5.54 19.04 -3.46
N GLU A 97 -5.49 20.32 -3.12
CA GLU A 97 -5.54 21.41 -4.09
C GLU A 97 -4.30 21.42 -5.00
N ALA A 98 -3.11 21.18 -4.44
CA ALA A 98 -1.87 21.07 -5.20
C ALA A 98 -1.93 19.91 -6.22
N ALA A 99 -2.60 18.81 -5.90
CA ALA A 99 -2.81 17.72 -6.84
C ALA A 99 -3.65 18.17 -8.07
N GLU A 100 -4.76 18.84 -7.84
CA GLU A 100 -5.60 19.35 -8.93
C GLU A 100 -4.86 20.41 -9.78
N GLN A 101 -4.08 21.29 -9.15
CA GLN A 101 -3.25 22.28 -9.86
C GLN A 101 -2.23 21.60 -10.76
N LEU A 102 -1.52 20.58 -10.27
CA LEU A 102 -0.54 19.83 -11.07
C LEU A 102 -1.19 19.10 -12.27
N ILE A 103 -2.40 18.55 -12.07
CA ILE A 103 -3.14 17.91 -13.15
C ILE A 103 -3.51 18.95 -14.22
N LEU A 104 -4.05 20.10 -13.83
CA LEU A 104 -4.45 21.17 -14.74
C LEU A 104 -3.24 21.77 -15.47
N GLU A 105 -2.11 21.99 -14.79
CA GLU A 105 -0.89 22.52 -15.40
C GLU A 105 -0.33 21.60 -16.49
N LEU A 106 -0.28 20.29 -16.24
CA LEU A 106 0.22 19.34 -17.24
C LEU A 106 -0.75 19.15 -18.43
N GLY A 107 -2.01 19.51 -18.26
CA GLY A 107 -3.07 19.45 -19.27
C GLY A 107 -3.41 20.79 -19.91
N ASP A 108 -2.58 21.84 -19.77
CA ASP A 108 -2.86 23.18 -20.31
C ASP A 108 -4.26 23.72 -19.92
N GLY A 109 -4.71 23.40 -18.71
CA GLY A 109 -6.02 23.78 -18.16
C GLY A 109 -7.14 22.75 -18.40
N ASP A 110 -6.90 21.70 -19.16
CA ASP A 110 -7.84 20.57 -19.32
C ASP A 110 -7.50 19.43 -18.37
N ARG A 111 -8.37 19.22 -17.37
CA ARG A 111 -8.19 18.16 -16.35
C ARG A 111 -8.10 16.75 -16.96
N THR A 112 -8.85 16.47 -18.03
CA THR A 112 -8.87 15.14 -18.67
C THR A 112 -7.56 14.90 -19.43
N ALA A 113 -7.09 15.90 -20.16
CA ALA A 113 -5.79 15.85 -20.82
C ALA A 113 -4.65 15.72 -19.81
N GLY A 114 -4.69 16.47 -18.70
CA GLY A 114 -3.72 16.39 -17.64
C GLY A 114 -3.69 15.04 -16.94
N ALA A 115 -4.84 14.48 -16.59
CA ALA A 115 -4.92 13.16 -15.99
C ALA A 115 -4.32 12.07 -16.92
N ARG A 116 -4.57 12.17 -18.21
CA ARG A 116 -3.98 11.29 -19.22
C ARG A 116 -2.47 11.46 -19.29
N ALA A 117 -1.98 12.70 -19.37
CA ALA A 117 -0.55 12.99 -19.41
C ALA A 117 0.19 12.46 -18.18
N TRP A 118 -0.40 12.59 -16.98
CA TRP A 118 0.15 12.03 -15.76
C TRP A 118 0.19 10.50 -15.78
N ALA A 119 -0.90 9.84 -16.19
CA ALA A 119 -0.97 8.38 -16.30
C ALA A 119 0.06 7.84 -17.31
N GLU A 120 0.26 8.51 -18.43
CA GLU A 120 1.27 8.16 -19.43
C GLU A 120 2.71 8.43 -18.95
N ALA A 121 2.92 9.46 -18.12
CA ALA A 121 4.25 9.82 -17.64
C ALA A 121 4.71 8.96 -16.44
N THR A 122 3.83 8.70 -15.47
CA THR A 122 4.19 8.09 -14.18
C THR A 122 3.34 6.89 -13.79
N GLY A 123 2.47 6.42 -14.68
CA GLY A 123 1.53 5.32 -14.41
C GLY A 123 0.36 5.71 -13.51
N SER A 124 0.31 6.93 -12.99
CA SER A 124 -0.66 7.32 -11.96
C SER A 124 -1.10 8.77 -12.12
N VAL A 125 -2.36 9.05 -11.80
CA VAL A 125 -2.86 10.42 -11.65
C VAL A 125 -2.60 10.90 -10.23
N PRO A 126 -1.96 12.05 -10.00
CA PRO A 126 -1.62 12.53 -8.67
C PRO A 126 -2.84 12.72 -7.76
N VAL A 127 -2.69 12.33 -6.51
CA VAL A 127 -3.65 12.58 -5.42
C VAL A 127 -2.90 13.10 -4.20
N ALA A 128 -3.60 13.63 -3.21
CA ALA A 128 -2.99 14.24 -2.02
C ALA A 128 -1.97 13.33 -1.30
N SER A 129 -2.12 12.01 -1.39
CA SER A 129 -1.17 11.08 -0.76
C SER A 129 0.22 11.09 -1.40
N PHE A 130 0.38 11.49 -2.68
CA PHE A 130 1.65 11.37 -3.40
C PHE A 130 2.66 12.44 -2.96
N THR A 131 3.93 12.09 -2.97
CA THR A 131 5.04 12.99 -2.57
C THR A 131 5.08 14.27 -3.38
N ILE A 132 4.87 14.17 -4.70
CA ILE A 132 4.92 15.33 -5.60
C ILE A 132 3.91 16.41 -5.25
N THR A 133 2.71 16.04 -4.81
CA THR A 133 1.67 17.01 -4.44
C THR A 133 2.02 17.73 -3.14
N LYS A 134 2.70 17.04 -2.22
CA LYS A 134 3.20 17.62 -0.97
C LYS A 134 4.39 18.56 -1.23
N LEU A 135 5.25 18.25 -2.21
CA LEU A 135 6.32 19.15 -2.64
C LEU A 135 5.76 20.43 -3.26
N ARG A 136 4.70 20.34 -4.07
CA ARG A 136 3.98 21.50 -4.60
C ARG A 136 3.38 22.34 -3.48
N TRP A 137 2.70 21.67 -2.53
CA TRP A 137 2.16 22.34 -1.36
C TRP A 137 3.27 23.03 -0.54
N LEU A 138 4.40 22.36 -0.31
CA LEU A 138 5.55 22.92 0.41
C LEU A 138 6.07 24.20 -0.26
N ARG A 139 6.24 24.17 -1.59
CA ARG A 139 6.68 25.35 -2.35
C ARG A 139 5.73 26.53 -2.18
N ASP A 140 4.44 26.27 -2.24
CA ASP A 140 3.42 27.32 -2.30
C ASP A 140 3.07 27.88 -0.90
N HIS A 141 3.23 27.08 0.18
CA HIS A 141 2.81 27.45 1.54
C HIS A 141 3.97 27.63 2.54
N GLU A 142 5.10 26.98 2.28
CA GLU A 142 6.30 27.06 3.13
C GLU A 142 7.55 27.36 2.30
N PRO A 143 7.62 28.51 1.58
CA PRO A 143 8.69 28.81 0.64
C PRO A 143 10.08 28.85 1.27
N ASP A 144 10.22 29.27 2.53
CA ASP A 144 11.49 29.23 3.25
C ASP A 144 11.99 27.81 3.50
N ASN A 145 11.08 26.89 3.83
CA ASN A 145 11.41 25.49 3.94
C ASN A 145 11.73 24.88 2.56
N ALA A 146 10.94 25.17 1.53
CA ALA A 146 11.19 24.73 0.17
C ALA A 146 12.57 25.17 -0.35
N ALA A 147 12.98 26.41 -0.03
CA ALA A 147 14.30 26.92 -0.39
C ALA A 147 15.46 26.12 0.23
N ARG A 148 15.29 25.61 1.46
CA ARG A 148 16.30 24.83 2.19
C ARG A 148 16.43 23.38 1.71
N VAL A 149 15.42 22.82 1.02
CA VAL A 149 15.45 21.42 0.58
C VAL A 149 16.63 21.18 -0.36
N ALA A 150 17.53 20.29 0.03
CA ALA A 150 18.67 19.82 -0.78
C ALA A 150 18.46 18.38 -1.28
N ALA A 151 17.68 17.57 -0.54
CA ALA A 151 17.27 16.23 -0.97
C ALA A 151 15.84 15.93 -0.56
N VAL A 152 15.18 15.05 -1.33
CA VAL A 152 13.87 14.46 -1.00
C VAL A 152 14.00 12.95 -1.02
N CYS A 153 13.52 12.29 0.03
CA CYS A 153 13.48 10.84 0.14
C CYS A 153 12.17 10.39 0.81
N LEU A 154 11.95 9.08 0.84
CA LEU A 154 10.79 8.46 1.45
C LEU A 154 11.13 7.85 2.82
N PRO A 155 10.15 7.43 3.63
CA PRO A 155 10.40 6.90 4.97
C PRO A 155 11.38 5.73 5.00
N HIS A 156 11.25 4.77 4.06
CA HIS A 156 12.17 3.64 4.03
C HIS A 156 13.57 4.02 3.56
N ASP A 157 13.70 4.99 2.62
CA ASP A 157 14.99 5.51 2.16
C ASP A 157 15.75 6.16 3.32
N TRP A 158 15.04 7.03 4.05
CA TRP A 158 15.61 7.74 5.20
C TRP A 158 16.05 6.77 6.30
N LEU A 159 15.19 5.78 6.63
CA LEU A 159 15.54 4.79 7.66
C LEU A 159 16.72 3.92 7.21
N SER A 160 16.75 3.50 5.94
CA SER A 160 17.84 2.71 5.37
C SER A 160 19.16 3.50 5.37
N TRP A 161 19.12 4.81 5.08
CA TRP A 161 20.25 5.71 5.17
C TRP A 161 20.81 5.78 6.60
N ARG A 162 19.92 5.89 7.61
CA ARG A 162 20.33 5.84 9.03
C ARG A 162 20.92 4.48 9.42
N ILE A 163 20.36 3.38 8.97
CA ILE A 163 20.88 2.02 9.20
C ILE A 163 22.26 1.84 8.55
N GLY A 164 22.51 2.47 7.40
CA GLY A 164 23.80 2.51 6.73
C GLY A 164 24.90 3.26 7.50
N GLY A 165 24.55 3.94 8.59
CA GLY A 165 25.48 4.70 9.41
C GLY A 165 25.57 6.18 9.06
N HIS A 166 24.76 6.64 8.11
CA HIS A 166 24.63 8.04 7.75
C HIS A 166 23.67 8.78 8.70
N GLY A 167 23.57 10.10 8.58
CA GLY A 167 22.64 10.87 9.41
C GLY A 167 22.89 12.37 9.41
N PRO A 168 21.99 13.13 10.07
CA PRO A 168 22.15 14.57 10.24
C PRO A 168 23.47 14.93 10.94
N LYS A 169 24.14 15.99 10.49
CA LYS A 169 25.39 16.44 11.12
C LYS A 169 25.22 16.88 12.57
N SER A 170 24.07 17.45 12.90
CA SER A 170 23.73 17.84 14.30
C SER A 170 23.67 16.65 15.25
N GLN A 171 23.43 15.45 14.73
CA GLN A 171 23.39 14.20 15.48
C GLN A 171 24.70 13.39 15.36
N GLY A 172 25.77 14.00 14.85
CA GLY A 172 27.07 13.34 14.66
C GLY A 172 27.17 12.46 13.40
N GLY A 173 26.19 12.54 12.51
CA GLY A 173 26.24 11.91 11.18
C GLY A 173 27.12 12.69 10.21
N ASP A 174 27.33 12.13 9.02
CA ASP A 174 28.13 12.72 7.95
C ASP A 174 27.37 13.71 7.05
N GLY A 175 26.03 13.67 7.07
CA GLY A 175 25.16 14.46 6.21
C GLY A 175 25.28 14.08 4.73
N ASP A 176 25.82 12.90 4.40
CA ASP A 176 26.03 12.50 3.00
C ASP A 176 24.72 12.12 2.31
N LEU A 177 24.15 13.08 1.58
CA LEU A 177 22.94 12.91 0.79
C LEU A 177 23.15 12.01 -0.44
N THR A 178 24.41 11.79 -0.87
CA THR A 178 24.70 10.93 -2.03
C THR A 178 24.58 9.44 -1.69
N ALA A 179 24.58 9.12 -0.39
CA ALA A 179 24.37 7.78 0.12
C ALA A 179 22.88 7.37 0.20
N LEU A 180 21.94 8.29 -0.08
CA LEU A 180 20.51 7.97 -0.16
C LEU A 180 20.24 7.00 -1.32
N PHE A 181 19.45 5.98 -1.06
CA PHE A 181 19.00 5.01 -2.07
C PHE A 181 17.56 4.61 -1.84
N THR A 182 16.94 4.11 -2.88
CA THR A 182 15.56 3.64 -2.92
C THR A 182 15.41 2.47 -3.89
N ASP A 183 14.25 1.82 -3.86
CA ASP A 183 13.85 0.85 -4.85
C ASP A 183 12.79 1.43 -5.83
N ARG A 184 12.48 0.63 -6.86
CA ARG A 184 11.47 0.99 -7.87
C ARG A 184 10.06 1.13 -7.28
N SER A 185 9.71 0.26 -6.32
CA SER A 185 8.34 0.19 -5.81
C SER A 185 7.98 1.45 -5.01
N ASP A 186 8.91 1.93 -4.19
CA ASP A 186 8.68 3.15 -3.42
C ASP A 186 8.85 4.41 -4.30
N ALA A 187 9.87 4.43 -5.19
CA ALA A 187 10.04 5.51 -6.17
C ALA A 187 8.78 5.72 -7.02
N SER A 188 8.07 4.66 -7.41
CA SER A 188 6.84 4.74 -8.20
C SER A 188 5.69 5.44 -7.47
N GLY A 189 5.73 5.50 -6.14
CA GLY A 189 4.76 6.22 -5.31
C GLY A 189 5.03 7.72 -5.18
N THR A 190 6.14 8.22 -5.72
CA THR A 190 6.52 9.64 -5.60
C THR A 190 5.69 10.57 -6.48
N GLY A 191 5.28 10.11 -7.66
CA GLY A 191 4.67 10.91 -8.72
C GLY A 191 5.67 11.63 -9.63
N TYR A 192 6.97 11.41 -9.44
CA TYR A 192 8.04 11.89 -10.33
C TYR A 192 9.03 10.78 -10.73
N TRP A 193 8.53 9.56 -10.87
CA TRP A 193 9.24 8.41 -11.41
C TRP A 193 8.36 7.71 -12.46
N SER A 194 8.95 7.25 -13.56
CA SER A 194 8.26 6.60 -14.67
C SER A 194 8.42 5.08 -14.63
N PRO A 195 7.32 4.29 -14.52
CA PRO A 195 7.39 2.84 -14.65
C PRO A 195 7.69 2.39 -16.09
N PHE A 196 7.52 3.27 -17.08
CA PHE A 196 7.74 2.98 -18.50
C PHE A 196 9.23 3.13 -18.86
N ASP A 197 9.90 4.14 -18.29
CA ASP A 197 11.31 4.45 -18.53
C ASP A 197 12.22 3.86 -17.45
N ASN A 198 11.66 3.48 -16.31
CA ASN A 198 12.36 3.03 -15.09
C ASN A 198 13.36 4.10 -14.58
N ASP A 199 12.97 5.36 -14.64
CA ASP A 199 13.81 6.50 -14.27
C ASP A 199 12.99 7.66 -13.71
N TYR A 200 13.67 8.63 -13.08
CA TYR A 200 13.05 9.83 -12.55
C TYR A 200 12.63 10.81 -13.65
N ARG A 201 11.49 11.43 -13.46
CA ARG A 201 10.94 12.53 -14.25
C ARG A 201 11.27 13.84 -13.55
N LEU A 202 12.51 14.31 -13.77
CA LEU A 202 13.01 15.55 -13.15
C LEU A 202 12.23 16.79 -13.59
N ASP A 203 11.64 16.77 -14.78
CA ASP A 203 10.74 17.81 -15.28
C ASP A 203 9.49 17.94 -14.40
N LEU A 204 8.90 16.83 -13.95
CA LEU A 204 7.74 16.83 -13.06
C LEU A 204 8.12 17.25 -11.64
N LEU A 205 9.29 16.83 -11.15
CA LEU A 205 9.82 17.30 -9.88
C LEU A 205 10.01 18.82 -9.88
N GLU A 206 10.61 19.38 -10.95
CA GLU A 206 10.82 20.81 -11.11
C GLU A 206 9.49 21.57 -11.23
N LEU A 207 8.50 21.00 -11.96
CA LEU A 207 7.15 21.54 -12.04
C LEU A 207 6.52 21.70 -10.63
N ALA A 208 6.72 20.72 -9.76
CA ALA A 208 6.15 20.73 -8.42
C ALA A 208 6.93 21.61 -7.45
N LEU A 209 8.23 21.38 -7.30
CA LEU A 209 9.09 22.04 -6.27
C LEU A 209 9.68 23.37 -6.74
N GLY A 210 9.74 23.63 -8.05
CA GLY A 210 10.36 24.81 -8.65
C GLY A 210 11.88 24.70 -8.80
N LYS A 211 12.46 23.57 -8.46
CA LYS A 211 13.89 23.25 -8.59
C LYS A 211 14.13 21.76 -8.58
N THR A 212 15.29 21.33 -9.07
CA THR A 212 15.80 19.98 -8.88
C THR A 212 16.57 19.88 -7.56
N VAL A 213 16.57 18.69 -6.95
CA VAL A 213 17.26 18.36 -5.71
C VAL A 213 17.86 16.96 -5.81
N THR A 214 18.71 16.58 -4.85
CA THR A 214 19.22 15.20 -4.77
C THR A 214 18.06 14.23 -4.52
N LEU A 215 17.98 13.18 -5.35
CA LEU A 215 17.07 12.08 -5.19
C LEU A 215 17.84 10.80 -4.85
N PRO A 216 17.24 9.85 -4.13
CA PRO A 216 17.87 8.58 -3.81
C PRO A 216 18.25 7.81 -5.08
N ARG A 217 19.40 7.16 -5.06
CA ARG A 217 19.85 6.28 -6.15
C ARG A 217 18.92 5.06 -6.24
N LEU A 218 18.42 4.74 -7.43
CA LEU A 218 17.65 3.54 -7.67
C LEU A 218 18.54 2.29 -7.58
N VAL A 219 18.09 1.30 -6.82
CA VAL A 219 18.79 0.03 -6.61
C VAL A 219 17.95 -1.11 -7.16
N GLY A 220 18.59 -2.04 -7.86
CA GLY A 220 17.93 -3.22 -8.42
C GLY A 220 17.42 -4.17 -7.34
N PRO A 221 16.39 -4.99 -7.64
CA PRO A 221 15.71 -5.83 -6.65
C PRO A 221 16.59 -6.80 -5.85
N SER A 222 17.66 -7.31 -6.47
CA SER A 222 18.63 -8.25 -5.86
C SER A 222 20.02 -7.62 -5.64
N GLU A 223 20.15 -6.31 -5.87
CA GLU A 223 21.40 -5.57 -5.71
C GLU A 223 21.59 -5.14 -4.26
N ALA A 224 22.81 -5.28 -3.73
CA ALA A 224 23.13 -4.69 -2.43
C ALA A 224 23.20 -3.16 -2.55
N ALA A 225 22.41 -2.45 -1.75
CA ALA A 225 22.42 -0.99 -1.71
C ALA A 225 23.66 -0.43 -1.02
N GLY A 226 24.23 -1.20 -0.09
CA GLY A 226 25.39 -0.87 0.72
C GLY A 226 25.57 -1.86 1.86
N SER A 227 26.20 -1.43 2.91
CA SER A 227 26.35 -2.18 4.16
C SER A 227 26.27 -1.27 5.37
N THR A 228 25.87 -1.82 6.51
CA THR A 228 25.97 -1.11 7.80
C THR A 228 27.43 -0.92 8.20
N VAL A 229 27.69 -0.07 9.19
CA VAL A 229 29.02 0.10 9.79
C VAL A 229 29.58 -1.25 10.28
N GLY A 230 28.74 -2.18 10.73
CA GLY A 230 29.11 -3.53 11.15
C GLY A 230 29.33 -4.53 10.00
N GLY A 231 29.14 -4.12 8.73
CA GLY A 231 29.34 -4.99 7.55
C GLY A 231 28.13 -5.85 7.18
N VAL A 232 26.96 -5.64 7.77
CA VAL A 232 25.71 -6.30 7.37
C VAL A 232 25.26 -5.74 6.03
N LEU A 233 24.96 -6.59 5.03
CA LEU A 233 24.48 -6.15 3.73
C LEU A 233 23.11 -5.47 3.85
N ILE A 234 22.93 -4.36 3.13
CA ILE A 234 21.65 -3.65 3.08
C ILE A 234 21.02 -3.90 1.69
N GLY A 235 19.79 -4.43 1.69
CA GLY A 235 18.99 -4.58 0.48
C GLY A 235 18.34 -3.25 0.06
N PRO A 236 17.79 -3.18 -1.16
CA PRO A 236 17.19 -1.96 -1.72
C PRO A 236 16.00 -1.43 -0.91
N GLY A 237 15.31 -2.29 -0.17
CA GLY A 237 14.05 -1.95 0.48
C GLY A 237 12.85 -2.05 -0.46
N ALA A 238 11.69 -1.61 0.01
CA ALA A 238 10.48 -1.55 -0.80
C ALA A 238 9.39 -0.69 -0.12
N GLY A 239 8.43 -0.20 -0.90
CA GLY A 239 7.15 0.26 -0.35
C GLY A 239 6.41 -0.90 0.34
N ASP A 240 5.62 -0.60 1.38
CA ASP A 240 4.96 -1.60 2.22
C ASP A 240 4.07 -2.59 1.45
N ASN A 241 3.33 -2.11 0.44
CA ASN A 241 2.49 -2.96 -0.39
C ASN A 241 3.32 -3.94 -1.25
N ALA A 242 4.44 -3.48 -1.80
CA ALA A 242 5.36 -4.31 -2.59
C ALA A 242 6.11 -5.30 -1.71
N ALA A 243 6.56 -4.88 -0.54
CA ALA A 243 7.15 -5.77 0.46
C ALA A 243 6.15 -6.86 0.90
N ALA A 244 4.88 -6.49 1.17
CA ALA A 244 3.85 -7.46 1.53
C ALA A 244 3.60 -8.47 0.39
N ALA A 245 3.55 -8.02 -0.86
CA ALA A 245 3.42 -8.89 -2.02
C ALA A 245 4.59 -9.89 -2.14
N LEU A 246 5.83 -9.41 -1.94
CA LEU A 246 7.02 -10.25 -1.89
C LEU A 246 6.95 -11.24 -0.71
N GLY A 247 6.53 -10.79 0.48
CA GLY A 247 6.36 -11.63 1.67
C GLY A 247 5.31 -12.72 1.51
N LEU A 248 4.23 -12.42 0.79
CA LEU A 248 3.20 -13.38 0.41
C LEU A 248 3.64 -14.34 -0.70
N GLY A 249 4.76 -14.09 -1.36
CA GLY A 249 5.20 -14.90 -2.49
C GLY A 249 4.28 -14.79 -3.70
N LEU A 250 3.68 -13.63 -3.93
CA LEU A 250 2.82 -13.42 -5.09
C LEU A 250 3.63 -13.54 -6.38
N ALA A 251 3.05 -14.20 -7.37
CA ALA A 251 3.58 -14.38 -8.71
C ALA A 251 2.79 -13.54 -9.73
N ALA A 252 3.27 -13.50 -10.96
CA ALA A 252 2.57 -12.80 -12.04
C ALA A 252 1.11 -13.25 -12.14
N SER A 253 0.20 -12.30 -12.29
CA SER A 253 -1.25 -12.47 -12.32
C SER A 253 -1.93 -12.81 -10.98
N ASP A 254 -1.20 -12.85 -9.88
CA ASP A 254 -1.80 -12.94 -8.55
C ASP A 254 -2.34 -11.60 -8.10
N VAL A 255 -3.41 -11.67 -7.32
CA VAL A 255 -4.09 -10.51 -6.72
C VAL A 255 -4.05 -10.63 -5.20
N SER A 256 -3.72 -9.54 -4.53
CA SER A 256 -3.90 -9.40 -3.08
C SER A 256 -5.05 -8.45 -2.80
N ILE A 257 -5.99 -8.87 -1.96
CA ILE A 257 -7.07 -8.04 -1.44
C ILE A 257 -6.89 -7.91 0.06
N SER A 258 -6.45 -6.75 0.50
CA SER A 258 -6.23 -6.44 1.91
C SER A 258 -7.47 -5.76 2.50
N LEU A 259 -8.05 -6.37 3.52
CA LEU A 259 -9.24 -5.89 4.24
C LEU A 259 -8.83 -5.31 5.61
N GLY A 260 -8.19 -4.15 5.59
CA GLY A 260 -7.95 -3.33 6.77
C GLY A 260 -9.16 -2.44 7.09
N THR A 261 -8.97 -1.33 7.80
CA THR A 261 -9.99 -0.28 7.97
C THR A 261 -10.46 0.23 6.60
N SER A 262 -9.51 0.52 5.72
CA SER A 262 -9.68 0.71 4.28
C SER A 262 -9.26 -0.56 3.53
N GLY A 263 -9.61 -0.66 2.24
CA GLY A 263 -9.26 -1.78 1.40
C GLY A 263 -8.17 -1.43 0.39
N VAL A 264 -7.34 -2.42 0.08
CA VAL A 264 -6.36 -2.32 -1.01
C VAL A 264 -6.50 -3.56 -1.89
N VAL A 265 -6.68 -3.33 -3.17
CA VAL A 265 -6.60 -4.37 -4.20
C VAL A 265 -5.33 -4.10 -4.99
N SER A 266 -4.39 -5.03 -4.98
CA SER A 266 -3.15 -4.95 -5.75
C SER A 266 -2.89 -6.24 -6.51
N ALA A 267 -2.12 -6.16 -7.58
CA ALA A 267 -1.85 -7.32 -8.43
C ALA A 267 -0.40 -7.31 -8.91
N ILE A 268 0.17 -8.47 -9.19
CA ILE A 268 1.47 -8.56 -9.86
C ILE A 268 1.27 -8.58 -11.37
N SER A 269 1.68 -7.50 -12.04
CA SER A 269 1.57 -7.35 -13.49
C SER A 269 2.96 -7.46 -14.16
N PRO A 270 3.09 -8.17 -15.28
CA PRO A 270 4.35 -8.22 -16.03
C PRO A 270 4.62 -6.93 -16.81
N ALA A 271 3.64 -6.05 -16.96
CA ALA A 271 3.76 -4.80 -17.70
C ALA A 271 3.24 -3.62 -16.88
N PRO A 272 3.80 -2.41 -17.09
CA PRO A 272 3.33 -1.20 -16.43
C PRO A 272 1.90 -0.87 -16.86
N MET A 273 1.15 -0.24 -15.96
CA MET A 273 -0.20 0.26 -16.22
C MET A 273 -0.27 1.77 -16.00
N GLY A 274 -1.09 2.44 -16.80
CA GLY A 274 -1.42 3.84 -16.62
C GLY A 274 -2.93 4.02 -16.79
N ASP A 275 -3.60 4.42 -15.72
CA ASP A 275 -5.06 4.64 -15.71
C ASP A 275 -5.39 6.13 -15.67
N PRO A 276 -5.82 6.74 -16.77
CA PRO A 276 -6.18 8.15 -16.81
C PRO A 276 -7.45 8.47 -16.00
N THR A 277 -8.22 7.47 -15.57
CA THR A 277 -9.36 7.69 -14.66
C THR A 277 -8.91 7.89 -13.21
N GLY A 278 -7.66 7.50 -12.88
CA GLY A 278 -7.07 7.60 -11.55
C GLY A 278 -7.62 6.58 -10.53
N LEU A 279 -8.36 5.54 -10.98
CA LEU A 279 -8.86 4.47 -10.11
C LEU A 279 -7.75 3.49 -9.74
N VAL A 280 -6.81 3.24 -10.66
CA VAL A 280 -5.66 2.36 -10.47
C VAL A 280 -4.37 3.18 -10.52
N ALA A 281 -3.54 3.04 -9.52
CA ALA A 281 -2.17 3.55 -9.51
C ALA A 281 -1.23 2.49 -10.11
N GLY A 282 -0.38 2.89 -11.06
CA GLY A 282 0.52 2.00 -11.79
C GLY A 282 1.89 1.88 -11.12
N PHE A 283 1.94 1.38 -9.88
CA PHE A 283 3.20 1.23 -9.14
C PHE A 283 4.07 0.11 -9.70
N ALA A 284 5.36 0.16 -9.37
CA ALA A 284 6.28 -0.96 -9.54
C ALA A 284 6.23 -1.90 -8.32
N ASP A 285 6.65 -3.15 -8.49
CA ASP A 285 6.82 -4.10 -7.40
C ASP A 285 8.28 -4.21 -6.94
N ALA A 286 8.53 -5.02 -5.93
CA ALA A 286 9.87 -5.25 -5.37
C ALA A 286 10.70 -6.31 -6.13
N THR A 287 10.20 -6.87 -7.25
CA THR A 287 10.89 -7.96 -7.98
C THR A 287 11.36 -7.60 -9.40
N GLY A 288 10.95 -6.44 -9.90
CA GLY A 288 11.20 -6.00 -11.27
C GLY A 288 9.96 -6.05 -12.16
N ALA A 289 8.83 -6.53 -11.64
CA ALA A 289 7.51 -6.45 -12.24
C ALA A 289 6.78 -5.16 -11.80
N PHE A 290 5.45 -5.14 -11.85
CA PHE A 290 4.62 -3.99 -11.48
C PHE A 290 3.53 -4.38 -10.51
N LEU A 291 3.07 -3.41 -9.73
CA LEU A 291 2.05 -3.56 -8.69
C LEU A 291 0.90 -2.55 -8.90
N PRO A 292 0.09 -2.70 -9.98
CA PRO A 292 -1.11 -1.89 -10.07
C PRO A 292 -1.96 -2.03 -8.81
N LEU A 293 -2.46 -0.90 -8.30
CA LEU A 293 -3.10 -0.83 -7.00
C LEU A 293 -4.31 0.09 -7.02
N ALA A 294 -5.44 -0.40 -6.50
CA ALA A 294 -6.65 0.37 -6.25
C ALA A 294 -6.94 0.40 -4.74
N CYS A 295 -7.21 1.59 -4.21
CA CYS A 295 -7.57 1.78 -2.80
C CYS A 295 -9.05 2.06 -2.65
N THR A 296 -9.68 1.47 -1.62
CA THR A 296 -11.02 1.85 -1.16
C THR A 296 -10.94 2.46 0.23
N LEU A 297 -11.84 3.39 0.55
CA LEU A 297 -11.93 3.97 1.90
C LEU A 297 -12.66 3.04 2.87
N ASN A 298 -13.50 2.15 2.33
CA ASN A 298 -14.38 1.30 3.11
C ASN A 298 -14.01 -0.18 2.93
N ALA A 299 -13.59 -0.82 4.04
CA ALA A 299 -13.39 -2.26 4.10
C ALA A 299 -13.89 -2.83 5.43
N SER A 300 -13.06 -3.21 6.40
CA SER A 300 -13.54 -3.82 7.65
C SER A 300 -14.52 -2.93 8.43
N ARG A 301 -14.41 -1.60 8.32
CA ARG A 301 -15.38 -0.65 8.91
C ARG A 301 -16.83 -0.88 8.47
N ILE A 302 -17.03 -1.54 7.32
CA ILE A 302 -18.38 -1.94 6.87
C ILE A 302 -18.97 -2.98 7.83
N ILE A 303 -18.15 -3.93 8.30
CA ILE A 303 -18.59 -4.93 9.28
C ILE A 303 -18.75 -4.29 10.66
N ASP A 304 -17.90 -3.29 11.03
CA ASP A 304 -18.10 -2.50 12.25
C ASP A 304 -19.45 -1.76 12.24
N ALA A 305 -19.87 -1.26 11.08
CA ALA A 305 -21.19 -0.66 10.94
C ALA A 305 -22.31 -1.69 11.09
N ALA A 306 -22.14 -2.92 10.56
CA ALA A 306 -23.09 -4.00 10.74
C ALA A 306 -23.24 -4.39 12.22
N THR A 307 -22.12 -4.57 12.95
CA THR A 307 -22.15 -4.90 14.38
C THR A 307 -22.87 -3.84 15.20
N ARG A 308 -22.61 -2.57 14.92
CA ARG A 308 -23.31 -1.44 15.59
C ARG A 308 -24.79 -1.38 15.26
N LEU A 309 -25.14 -1.54 13.98
CA LEU A 309 -26.54 -1.48 13.54
C LEU A 309 -27.38 -2.61 14.13
N LEU A 310 -26.84 -3.82 14.17
CA LEU A 310 -27.54 -5.02 14.63
C LEU A 310 -27.43 -5.25 16.15
N GLY A 311 -26.48 -4.57 16.82
CA GLY A 311 -26.20 -4.79 18.24
C GLY A 311 -25.56 -6.16 18.53
N LEU A 312 -24.77 -6.69 17.60
CA LEU A 312 -24.20 -8.04 17.61
C LEU A 312 -22.67 -8.03 17.59
N SER A 313 -22.06 -9.16 17.96
CA SER A 313 -20.62 -9.38 17.80
C SER A 313 -20.26 -9.69 16.33
N TYR A 314 -18.97 -9.64 15.99
CA TYR A 314 -18.47 -10.02 14.67
C TYR A 314 -18.83 -11.46 14.28
N ASP A 315 -18.72 -12.40 15.24
CA ASP A 315 -19.05 -13.81 15.00
C ASP A 315 -20.54 -13.99 14.73
N GLN A 316 -21.42 -13.33 15.51
CA GLN A 316 -22.86 -13.37 15.27
C GLN A 316 -23.25 -12.76 13.94
N VAL A 317 -22.62 -11.64 13.51
CA VAL A 317 -22.83 -11.06 12.18
C VAL A 317 -22.39 -12.04 11.09
N ALA A 318 -21.28 -12.73 11.28
CA ALA A 318 -20.80 -13.73 10.34
C ALA A 318 -21.77 -14.92 10.20
N ASP A 319 -22.25 -15.46 11.31
CA ASP A 319 -23.23 -16.56 11.34
C ASP A 319 -24.53 -16.17 10.62
N LEU A 320 -25.05 -14.98 10.89
CA LEU A 320 -26.25 -14.47 10.23
C LEU A 320 -26.04 -14.27 8.73
N ALA A 321 -24.88 -13.71 8.33
CA ALA A 321 -24.58 -13.54 6.91
C ALA A 321 -24.49 -14.86 6.15
N LEU A 322 -24.01 -15.92 6.80
CA LEU A 322 -23.97 -17.27 6.21
C LEU A 322 -25.35 -17.94 6.14
N ALA A 323 -26.28 -17.57 7.02
CA ALA A 323 -27.63 -18.11 7.04
C ALA A 323 -28.53 -17.55 5.93
N ALA A 324 -28.22 -16.36 5.40
CA ALA A 324 -29.01 -15.76 4.32
C ALA A 324 -28.54 -16.21 2.92
N PRO A 325 -29.44 -16.23 1.93
CA PRO A 325 -29.11 -16.60 0.56
C PRO A 325 -28.21 -15.53 -0.10
N ALA A 326 -27.49 -15.94 -1.16
CA ALA A 326 -26.69 -15.04 -1.99
C ALA A 326 -27.59 -13.96 -2.61
N GLY A 327 -27.16 -12.69 -2.54
CA GLY A 327 -27.91 -11.52 -2.95
C GLY A 327 -28.93 -11.03 -1.93
N ALA A 328 -28.95 -11.61 -0.72
CA ALA A 328 -29.80 -11.19 0.40
C ALA A 328 -31.27 -10.91 -0.02
N ASP A 329 -31.83 -11.75 -0.89
CA ASP A 329 -33.16 -11.58 -1.47
C ASP A 329 -33.45 -10.17 -2.04
N GLY A 330 -32.44 -9.58 -2.67
CA GLY A 330 -32.51 -8.25 -3.28
C GLY A 330 -32.09 -7.10 -2.39
N LEU A 331 -31.80 -7.32 -1.11
CA LEU A 331 -31.25 -6.27 -0.23
C LEU A 331 -29.79 -6.00 -0.57
N THR A 332 -29.46 -4.77 -0.94
CA THR A 332 -28.13 -4.39 -1.42
C THR A 332 -27.60 -3.20 -0.66
N LEU A 333 -26.38 -3.30 -0.13
CA LEU A 333 -25.64 -2.19 0.45
C LEU A 333 -24.61 -1.67 -0.57
N VAL A 334 -24.61 -0.36 -0.82
CA VAL A 334 -23.48 0.39 -1.39
C VAL A 334 -22.76 1.08 -0.23
N PRO A 335 -21.54 0.63 0.15
CA PRO A 335 -20.97 0.91 1.47
C PRO A 335 -20.08 2.17 1.53
N TYR A 336 -20.43 3.26 0.88
CA TYR A 336 -19.61 4.48 0.81
C TYR A 336 -19.82 5.38 2.05
N PHE A 337 -19.59 4.84 3.26
CA PHE A 337 -19.96 5.48 4.54
C PHE A 337 -19.40 6.89 4.74
N GLU A 338 -18.18 7.14 4.33
CA GLU A 338 -17.49 8.44 4.48
C GLU A 338 -16.83 8.85 3.16
N GLY A 339 -17.58 8.69 2.09
CA GLY A 339 -17.06 8.78 0.73
C GLY A 339 -16.43 7.48 0.25
N GLU A 340 -15.97 7.47 -0.99
CA GLU A 340 -15.19 6.37 -1.57
C GLU A 340 -14.12 6.91 -2.53
N ARG A 341 -13.00 6.19 -2.64
CA ARG A 341 -11.88 6.52 -3.52
C ARG A 341 -11.96 5.75 -4.84
N THR A 342 -12.32 4.48 -4.77
CA THR A 342 -12.53 3.64 -5.96
C THR A 342 -13.96 3.08 -5.94
N PRO A 343 -14.89 3.69 -6.69
CA PRO A 343 -14.76 4.88 -7.56
C PRO A 343 -14.57 6.19 -6.76
N ASN A 344 -14.05 7.25 -7.41
CA ASN A 344 -13.85 8.55 -6.76
C ASN A 344 -15.19 9.26 -6.49
N LYS A 345 -15.72 9.06 -5.29
CA LYS A 345 -16.98 9.63 -4.79
C LYS A 345 -16.79 10.19 -3.37
N PRO A 346 -15.98 11.26 -3.18
CA PRO A 346 -15.52 11.71 -1.86
C PRO A 346 -16.65 12.21 -0.94
N HIS A 347 -17.81 12.55 -1.49
CA HIS A 347 -18.97 13.04 -0.74
C HIS A 347 -20.13 12.03 -0.68
N ALA A 348 -19.91 10.79 -1.11
CA ALA A 348 -20.92 9.75 -1.03
C ALA A 348 -21.17 9.33 0.43
N THR A 349 -22.34 8.78 0.67
CA THR A 349 -22.71 8.13 1.93
C THR A 349 -23.22 6.74 1.63
N ALA A 350 -23.16 5.82 2.60
CA ALA A 350 -23.70 4.47 2.39
C ALA A 350 -25.20 4.50 2.10
N SER A 351 -25.66 3.57 1.26
CA SER A 351 -27.08 3.42 0.93
C SER A 351 -27.48 1.95 0.89
N ILE A 352 -28.70 1.67 1.35
CA ILE A 352 -29.33 0.34 1.32
C ILE A 352 -30.56 0.40 0.42
N HIS A 353 -30.65 -0.54 -0.53
CA HIS A 353 -31.74 -0.63 -1.51
C HIS A 353 -32.37 -2.00 -1.52
N GLY A 354 -33.58 -2.09 -2.10
CA GLY A 354 -34.28 -3.37 -2.30
C GLY A 354 -34.93 -3.95 -1.05
N MET A 355 -35.11 -3.13 0.01
CA MET A 355 -35.75 -3.55 1.25
C MET A 355 -37.23 -3.87 1.07
N THR A 356 -37.65 -5.04 1.54
CA THR A 356 -39.02 -5.51 1.57
C THR A 356 -39.34 -6.12 2.94
N LEU A 357 -40.62 -6.42 3.23
CA LEU A 357 -40.96 -7.08 4.50
C LEU A 357 -40.31 -8.48 4.63
N ARG A 358 -40.04 -9.15 3.52
CA ARG A 358 -39.44 -10.50 3.51
C ARG A 358 -37.97 -10.49 3.87
N ASN A 359 -37.20 -9.51 3.39
CA ASN A 359 -35.73 -9.40 3.60
C ASN A 359 -35.35 -8.40 4.70
N SER A 360 -36.30 -7.86 5.47
CA SER A 360 -36.07 -6.99 6.63
C SER A 360 -35.71 -7.82 7.87
N THR A 361 -34.71 -8.68 7.77
CA THR A 361 -34.28 -9.54 8.89
C THR A 361 -32.76 -9.36 9.13
N PRO A 362 -32.28 -9.62 10.36
CA PRO A 362 -30.86 -9.51 10.67
C PRO A 362 -29.94 -10.29 9.73
N GLU A 363 -30.38 -11.48 9.27
CA GLU A 363 -29.61 -12.33 8.37
C GLU A 363 -29.39 -11.66 7.01
N HIS A 364 -30.44 -11.08 6.43
CA HIS A 364 -30.32 -10.38 5.13
C HIS A 364 -29.47 -9.12 5.25
N PHE A 365 -29.61 -8.37 6.35
CA PHE A 365 -28.75 -7.20 6.59
C PHE A 365 -27.28 -7.63 6.73
N ALA A 366 -26.97 -8.61 7.58
CA ALA A 366 -25.61 -9.11 7.74
C ALA A 366 -25.02 -9.57 6.39
N ARG A 367 -25.81 -10.30 5.58
CA ARG A 367 -25.41 -10.74 4.25
C ARG A 367 -25.13 -9.57 3.31
N ALA A 368 -26.00 -8.58 3.24
CA ALA A 368 -25.85 -7.39 2.39
C ALA A 368 -24.60 -6.59 2.76
N PHE A 369 -24.23 -6.52 4.06
CA PHE A 369 -23.01 -5.83 4.49
C PHE A 369 -21.76 -6.58 4.05
N VAL A 370 -21.70 -7.90 4.20
CA VAL A 370 -20.56 -8.70 3.74
C VAL A 370 -20.43 -8.67 2.21
N GLU A 371 -21.54 -8.82 1.48
CA GLU A 371 -21.55 -8.74 0.02
C GLU A 371 -21.17 -7.34 -0.47
N GLY A 372 -21.64 -6.29 0.18
CA GLY A 372 -21.30 -4.91 -0.12
C GLY A 372 -19.81 -4.64 0.04
N LEU A 373 -19.19 -5.13 1.13
CA LEU A 373 -17.75 -5.09 1.35
C LEU A 373 -17.00 -5.76 0.19
N LEU A 374 -17.35 -6.98 -0.14
CA LEU A 374 -16.67 -7.77 -1.17
C LEU A 374 -16.88 -7.17 -2.57
N CYS A 375 -18.08 -6.67 -2.87
CA CYS A 375 -18.38 -6.00 -4.14
C CYS A 375 -17.57 -4.69 -4.30
N CYS A 376 -17.40 -3.93 -3.23
CA CYS A 376 -16.58 -2.72 -3.25
C CYS A 376 -15.12 -3.05 -3.60
N GLN A 377 -14.55 -4.12 -3.04
CA GLN A 377 -13.21 -4.58 -3.42
C GLN A 377 -13.15 -5.13 -4.85
N ALA A 378 -14.21 -5.82 -5.28
CA ALA A 378 -14.29 -6.33 -6.65
C ALA A 378 -14.33 -5.21 -7.69
N ASP A 379 -14.86 -4.02 -7.37
CA ASP A 379 -14.80 -2.85 -8.26
C ASP A 379 -13.33 -2.42 -8.52
N GLY A 380 -12.45 -2.50 -7.50
CA GLY A 380 -11.02 -2.25 -7.68
C GLY A 380 -10.34 -3.28 -8.58
N LEU A 381 -10.72 -4.55 -8.47
CA LEU A 381 -10.24 -5.60 -9.36
C LEU A 381 -10.76 -5.42 -10.79
N ASP A 382 -12.03 -5.07 -10.96
CA ASP A 382 -12.64 -4.81 -12.27
C ASP A 382 -11.98 -3.63 -12.99
N ALA A 383 -11.53 -2.60 -12.25
CA ALA A 383 -10.77 -1.48 -12.82
C ALA A 383 -9.44 -1.96 -13.43
N MET A 384 -8.72 -2.87 -12.78
CA MET A 384 -7.49 -3.47 -13.32
C MET A 384 -7.79 -4.37 -14.54
N VAL A 385 -8.88 -5.15 -14.48
CA VAL A 385 -9.29 -6.01 -15.60
C VAL A 385 -9.66 -5.15 -16.83
N ALA A 386 -10.28 -4.00 -16.63
CA ALA A 386 -10.58 -3.04 -17.71
C ALA A 386 -9.31 -2.48 -18.39
N LEU A 387 -8.18 -2.46 -17.69
CA LEU A 387 -6.85 -2.12 -18.22
C LEU A 387 -6.11 -3.31 -18.87
N GLY A 388 -6.77 -4.47 -18.99
CA GLY A 388 -6.22 -5.66 -19.65
C GLY A 388 -5.55 -6.66 -18.69
N PHE A 389 -5.62 -6.46 -17.37
CA PHE A 389 -5.12 -7.43 -16.41
C PHE A 389 -6.00 -8.68 -16.36
N THR A 390 -5.36 -9.85 -16.25
CA THR A 390 -6.07 -11.13 -16.13
C THR A 390 -5.70 -11.79 -14.82
N PRO A 391 -6.57 -11.78 -13.79
CA PRO A 391 -6.28 -12.37 -12.48
C PRO A 391 -6.26 -13.89 -12.56
N GLN A 392 -5.34 -14.52 -11.82
CA GLN A 392 -5.28 -15.97 -11.66
C GLN A 392 -5.68 -16.40 -10.25
N ARG A 393 -4.91 -16.05 -9.23
CA ARG A 393 -5.17 -16.38 -7.84
C ARG A 393 -5.53 -15.12 -7.08
N ILE A 394 -6.43 -15.24 -6.10
CA ILE A 394 -6.80 -14.15 -5.20
C ILE A 394 -6.38 -14.50 -3.78
N PHE A 395 -5.55 -13.67 -3.18
CA PHE A 395 -5.16 -13.75 -1.79
C PHE A 395 -5.96 -12.73 -0.98
N LEU A 396 -6.62 -13.18 0.08
CA LEU A 396 -7.40 -12.33 0.97
C LEU A 396 -6.68 -12.20 2.31
N ILE A 397 -6.30 -10.99 2.68
CA ILE A 397 -5.52 -10.69 3.89
C ILE A 397 -6.14 -9.57 4.72
N GLY A 398 -5.55 -9.30 5.88
CA GLY A 398 -6.01 -8.24 6.79
C GLY A 398 -7.09 -8.70 7.77
N GLY A 399 -7.47 -7.80 8.68
CA GLY A 399 -8.40 -8.10 9.76
C GLY A 399 -9.77 -8.59 9.30
N GLY A 400 -10.32 -8.01 8.21
CA GLY A 400 -11.61 -8.41 7.63
C GLY A 400 -11.60 -9.82 7.03
N ALA A 401 -10.43 -10.34 6.65
CA ALA A 401 -10.25 -11.71 6.16
C ALA A 401 -10.38 -12.77 7.28
N LYS A 402 -10.41 -12.38 8.55
CA LYS A 402 -10.62 -13.29 9.68
C LYS A 402 -12.06 -13.78 9.79
N SER A 403 -13.02 -13.02 9.27
CA SER A 403 -14.43 -13.37 9.31
C SER A 403 -14.73 -14.63 8.52
N PRO A 404 -15.36 -15.67 9.10
CA PRO A 404 -15.80 -16.87 8.37
C PRO A 404 -16.73 -16.55 7.20
N ALA A 405 -17.64 -15.57 7.38
CA ALA A 405 -18.55 -15.16 6.31
C ALA A 405 -17.78 -14.52 5.13
N THR A 406 -16.82 -13.64 5.40
CA THR A 406 -16.00 -13.04 4.36
C THR A 406 -15.26 -14.10 3.55
N ARG A 407 -14.62 -15.07 4.20
CA ARG A 407 -13.89 -16.17 3.54
C ARG A 407 -14.78 -17.04 2.66
N GLN A 408 -15.95 -17.40 3.16
CA GLN A 408 -16.88 -18.32 2.45
C GLN A 408 -17.66 -17.62 1.33
N ILE A 409 -17.98 -16.33 1.48
CA ILE A 409 -18.74 -15.56 0.49
C ILE A 409 -17.85 -15.01 -0.61
N ALA A 410 -16.59 -14.69 -0.32
CA ALA A 410 -15.65 -14.10 -1.26
C ALA A 410 -15.54 -14.87 -2.60
N PRO A 411 -15.38 -16.20 -2.63
CA PRO A 411 -15.32 -16.95 -3.89
C PRO A 411 -16.58 -16.78 -4.76
N CYS A 412 -17.74 -16.65 -4.13
CA CYS A 412 -19.01 -16.48 -4.84
C CYS A 412 -19.10 -15.09 -5.51
N VAL A 413 -18.55 -14.05 -4.85
CA VAL A 413 -18.56 -12.67 -5.35
C VAL A 413 -17.47 -12.47 -6.41
N PHE A 414 -16.25 -12.96 -6.16
CA PHE A 414 -15.13 -12.82 -7.10
C PHE A 414 -15.18 -13.82 -8.27
N GLY A 415 -16.03 -14.86 -8.16
CA GLY A 415 -16.15 -15.91 -9.19
C GLY A 415 -14.90 -16.78 -9.33
N ARG A 416 -14.05 -16.80 -8.29
CA ARG A 416 -12.77 -17.52 -8.26
C ARG A 416 -12.48 -18.04 -6.86
N GLU A 417 -11.61 -19.03 -6.76
CA GLU A 417 -11.06 -19.47 -5.48
C GLU A 417 -10.30 -18.35 -4.80
N VAL A 418 -10.37 -18.33 -3.47
CA VAL A 418 -9.70 -17.34 -2.64
C VAL A 418 -8.76 -18.06 -1.66
N ILE A 419 -7.53 -17.62 -1.60
CA ILE A 419 -6.51 -18.15 -0.69
C ILE A 419 -6.42 -17.18 0.50
N VAL A 420 -6.55 -17.71 1.70
CA VAL A 420 -6.38 -16.96 2.95
C VAL A 420 -5.14 -17.51 3.64
N PRO A 421 -4.02 -16.79 3.59
CA PRO A 421 -2.82 -17.17 4.33
C PRO A 421 -3.03 -16.97 5.85
N PRO A 422 -2.20 -17.59 6.71
CA PRO A 422 -2.25 -17.32 8.14
C PRO A 422 -1.97 -15.85 8.45
N ASP A 423 -2.31 -15.41 9.66
CA ASP A 423 -1.89 -14.09 10.14
C ASP A 423 -0.36 -14.01 10.17
N GLY A 424 0.19 -12.90 9.68
CA GLY A 424 1.64 -12.72 9.62
C GLY A 424 2.06 -11.28 9.33
N GLU A 425 3.32 -10.99 9.59
CA GLU A 425 3.94 -9.68 9.34
C GLU A 425 4.54 -9.66 7.92
N TYR A 426 3.68 -9.65 6.90
CA TYR A 426 4.08 -9.86 5.50
C TYR A 426 4.99 -8.76 4.95
N VAL A 427 4.89 -7.51 5.42
CA VAL A 427 5.81 -6.43 5.04
C VAL A 427 7.23 -6.75 5.53
N ALA A 428 7.38 -7.03 6.82
CA ALA A 428 8.68 -7.40 7.39
C ALA A 428 9.21 -8.71 6.80
N ALA A 429 8.33 -9.71 6.56
CA ALA A 429 8.71 -10.97 5.91
C ALA A 429 9.22 -10.76 4.48
N GLY A 430 8.59 -9.86 3.72
CA GLY A 430 9.03 -9.50 2.37
C GLY A 430 10.36 -8.77 2.35
N ALA A 431 10.56 -7.83 3.27
CA ALA A 431 11.85 -7.17 3.45
C ALA A 431 12.95 -8.18 3.82
N ALA A 432 12.68 -9.11 4.76
CA ALA A 432 13.63 -10.18 5.09
C ALA A 432 13.92 -11.10 3.89
N ARG A 433 12.89 -11.40 3.08
CA ARG A 433 13.05 -12.20 1.86
C ARG A 433 13.92 -11.50 0.82
N GLN A 434 13.79 -10.18 0.69
CA GLN A 434 14.65 -9.38 -0.17
C GLN A 434 16.09 -9.37 0.35
N ALA A 435 16.31 -9.21 1.66
CA ALA A 435 17.64 -9.29 2.26
C ALA A 435 18.29 -10.66 2.01
N ALA A 436 17.52 -11.75 2.10
CA ALA A 436 18.00 -13.10 1.76
C ALA A 436 18.28 -13.26 0.25
N TRP A 437 17.51 -12.62 -0.60
CA TRP A 437 17.74 -12.60 -2.04
C TRP A 437 19.06 -11.91 -2.39
N VAL A 438 19.28 -10.71 -1.87
CA VAL A 438 20.56 -9.98 -2.01
C VAL A 438 21.74 -10.80 -1.50
N LEU A 439 21.60 -11.42 -0.33
CA LEU A 439 22.63 -12.24 0.28
C LEU A 439 23.00 -13.46 -0.58
N SER A 440 22.03 -14.09 -1.22
CA SER A 440 22.23 -15.27 -2.05
C SER A 440 22.85 -14.98 -3.42
N GLY A 441 22.69 -13.76 -3.93
CA GLY A 441 23.08 -13.37 -5.29
C GLY A 441 22.34 -14.15 -6.39
N ALA A 442 21.19 -14.76 -6.08
CA ALA A 442 20.40 -15.55 -7.03
C ALA A 442 19.60 -14.63 -7.96
N ASP A 443 19.20 -15.15 -9.14
CA ASP A 443 18.36 -14.41 -10.10
C ASP A 443 16.93 -14.19 -9.61
N GLN A 444 16.46 -15.02 -8.67
CA GLN A 444 15.10 -14.97 -8.13
C GLN A 444 15.13 -14.99 -6.59
N PRO A 445 14.14 -14.39 -5.93
CA PRO A 445 14.04 -14.41 -4.49
C PRO A 445 13.87 -15.86 -3.98
N PRO A 446 14.39 -16.19 -2.78
CA PRO A 446 14.24 -17.52 -2.21
C PRO A 446 12.77 -17.91 -2.07
N THR A 447 12.45 -19.17 -2.30
CA THR A 447 11.07 -19.66 -2.11
C THR A 447 10.86 -20.05 -0.65
N TRP A 448 10.07 -19.27 0.06
CA TRP A 448 9.64 -19.54 1.42
C TRP A 448 8.18 -19.97 1.45
N PRO A 449 7.85 -21.20 1.82
CA PRO A 449 6.48 -21.67 1.86
C PRO A 449 5.70 -20.95 2.97
N ILE A 450 4.44 -20.55 2.68
CA ILE A 450 3.50 -20.06 3.68
C ILE A 450 2.62 -21.23 4.12
N GLU A 451 3.04 -21.91 5.16
CA GLU A 451 2.29 -23.03 5.72
C GLU A 451 0.98 -22.56 6.34
N GLY A 452 -0.05 -23.40 6.31
CA GLY A 452 -1.36 -23.11 6.93
C GLY A 452 -2.29 -22.22 6.08
N SER A 453 -1.93 -21.88 4.84
CA SER A 453 -2.83 -21.21 3.90
C SER A 453 -4.08 -22.06 3.64
N GLN A 454 -5.26 -21.45 3.66
CA GLN A 454 -6.55 -22.10 3.41
C GLN A 454 -7.12 -21.63 2.08
N THR A 455 -7.62 -22.56 1.26
CA THR A 455 -8.32 -22.23 0.02
C THR A 455 -9.83 -22.37 0.22
N PHE A 456 -10.54 -21.34 -0.17
CA PHE A 456 -12.01 -21.30 -0.16
C PHE A 456 -12.53 -21.30 -1.59
N SER A 457 -13.47 -22.17 -1.87
CA SER A 457 -14.14 -22.31 -3.17
C SER A 457 -15.64 -22.11 -2.98
N GLY A 458 -16.32 -21.65 -4.04
CA GLY A 458 -17.77 -21.45 -4.02
C GLY A 458 -18.32 -21.33 -5.44
N SER A 459 -19.59 -21.65 -5.63
CA SER A 459 -20.25 -21.43 -6.92
C SER A 459 -20.38 -19.93 -7.16
N PRO A 460 -19.93 -19.42 -8.32
CA PRO A 460 -20.09 -18.00 -8.65
C PRO A 460 -21.54 -17.55 -8.55
N SER A 461 -21.74 -16.39 -7.96
CA SER A 461 -23.08 -15.76 -7.81
C SER A 461 -23.10 -14.42 -8.54
N PRO A 462 -23.08 -14.41 -9.90
CA PRO A 462 -22.97 -13.19 -10.68
C PRO A 462 -24.12 -12.21 -10.44
N GLN A 463 -25.29 -12.72 -10.00
CA GLN A 463 -26.43 -11.87 -9.62
C GLN A 463 -26.07 -10.89 -8.48
N VAL A 464 -25.18 -11.26 -7.56
CA VAL A 464 -24.75 -10.38 -6.47
C VAL A 464 -24.03 -9.14 -7.04
N ARG A 465 -23.08 -9.35 -7.94
CA ARG A 465 -22.35 -8.27 -8.62
C ARG A 465 -23.26 -7.43 -9.52
N GLN A 466 -24.16 -8.07 -10.27
CA GLN A 466 -25.14 -7.39 -11.13
C GLN A 466 -26.08 -6.50 -10.30
N GLN A 467 -26.64 -7.03 -9.21
CA GLN A 467 -27.50 -6.30 -8.29
C GLN A 467 -26.75 -5.11 -7.66
N TYR A 468 -25.55 -5.32 -7.15
CA TYR A 468 -24.72 -4.27 -6.58
C TYR A 468 -24.40 -3.17 -7.61
N SER A 469 -23.95 -3.55 -8.80
CA SER A 469 -23.63 -2.62 -9.87
C SER A 469 -24.81 -1.76 -10.31
N ALA A 470 -26.00 -2.38 -10.45
CA ALA A 470 -27.23 -1.66 -10.78
C ALA A 470 -27.60 -0.61 -9.71
N VAL A 471 -27.52 -0.99 -8.44
CA VAL A 471 -27.81 -0.07 -7.31
C VAL A 471 -26.75 1.03 -7.22
N ARG A 472 -25.48 0.69 -7.37
CA ARG A 472 -24.37 1.65 -7.36
C ARG A 472 -24.56 2.70 -8.46
N GLU A 473 -24.83 2.28 -9.70
CA GLU A 473 -25.02 3.18 -10.84
C GLU A 473 -26.26 4.07 -10.67
N MET A 474 -27.35 3.54 -10.14
CA MET A 474 -28.57 4.31 -9.84
C MET A 474 -28.31 5.38 -8.77
N THR A 475 -27.51 5.04 -7.73
CA THR A 475 -27.29 5.92 -6.57
C THR A 475 -26.17 6.93 -6.83
N TYR A 476 -25.11 6.48 -7.50
CA TYR A 476 -23.89 7.26 -7.77
C TYR A 476 -23.47 7.12 -9.24
N PRO A 477 -24.26 7.69 -10.16
CA PRO A 477 -23.97 7.55 -11.59
C PRO A 477 -22.55 8.09 -11.92
N ASN A 478 -21.89 7.41 -12.84
CA ASN A 478 -20.65 7.91 -13.44
C ASN A 478 -21.02 9.09 -14.35
N ARG A 479 -20.69 10.31 -13.94
CA ARG A 479 -20.85 11.54 -14.72
C ARG A 479 -19.52 11.99 -15.26
#